data_ea810b8edd17ced56671ace37be379b6
#
_entry.id   ea810b8edd17ced56671ace37be379b6
#
_cell.length_a   1.000
_cell.length_b   1.000
_cell.length_c   1.000
_cell.angle_alpha   90.00
_cell.angle_beta   90.00
_cell.angle_gamma   90.00
#
_symmetry.space_group_name_H-M   'P 1'
#
loop_
_entity.id
_entity.type
_entity.pdbx_description
1 polymer ?
#
loop_
_entity_poly.entity_id
_entity_poly.type
_entity_poly.pdbx_seq_one_letter_code
_entity_poly.pdbx_strand_id
1 'polypeptide(L)'
;RRPPRSTLFPYTTLSDLDVIDRGFVTYSNEAKRVMLGVKAATLETFGAVSKETATAMAIGALEKAGVDLAVSITGIAGPGGATPGKPVGLVHFAVAARDGRILHREQRFGAIGRSAVRQRSVVEALRMLMELARPPQAAKPRRETASRLRPRVARSPRSHAAKRRRPPRG
;
A
#
# COMPACT_ATOMS: atom_id res chain seq x y z
N ARG A 1 3.45 28.67 -32.08
CA ARG A 1 2.01 28.28 -32.12
C ARG A 1 1.93 26.77 -32.22
N ARG A 2 1.31 26.11 -31.25
CA ARG A 2 1.03 24.66 -31.33
C ARG A 2 0.04 24.42 -32.45
N PRO A 3 0.22 23.38 -33.29
CA PRO A 3 -0.76 23.02 -34.29
C PRO A 3 -2.09 22.65 -33.63
N PRO A 4 -3.24 22.88 -34.29
CA PRO A 4 -4.54 22.50 -33.76
C PRO A 4 -4.57 20.98 -33.55
N ARG A 5 -5.03 20.55 -32.36
CA ARG A 5 -5.20 19.14 -32.04
C ARG A 5 -6.15 18.50 -33.05
N SER A 6 -5.74 17.41 -33.68
CA SER A 6 -6.53 16.67 -34.63
C SER A 6 -7.84 16.20 -33.98
N THR A 7 -8.97 16.65 -34.53
CA THR A 7 -10.32 16.25 -34.09
C THR A 7 -10.73 14.85 -34.59
N LEU A 8 -9.80 14.09 -35.19
CA LEU A 8 -10.09 12.81 -35.83
C LEU A 8 -10.43 11.68 -34.81
N PHE A 9 -10.15 11.85 -33.54
CA PHE A 9 -10.50 10.87 -32.51
C PHE A 9 -11.04 11.58 -31.26
N PRO A 10 -12.34 11.87 -31.20
CA PRO A 10 -12.94 12.56 -30.05
C PRO A 10 -12.86 11.74 -28.75
N TYR A 11 -12.45 10.48 -28.80
CA TYR A 11 -12.28 9.61 -27.63
C TYR A 11 -10.84 9.55 -27.08
N THR A 12 -9.85 10.17 -27.72
CA THR A 12 -8.47 10.25 -27.23
C THR A 12 -8.28 11.27 -26.12
N THR A 13 -9.29 12.11 -25.86
CA THR A 13 -9.26 13.05 -24.73
C THR A 13 -9.48 12.40 -23.37
N LEU A 14 -9.76 11.09 -23.31
CA LEU A 14 -9.92 10.34 -22.05
C LEU A 14 -8.63 9.74 -21.52
N SER A 15 -7.59 9.63 -22.33
CA SER A 15 -6.22 9.40 -21.86
C SER A 15 -5.52 10.74 -21.83
N ASP A 16 -5.91 11.58 -20.89
CA ASP A 16 -5.20 12.81 -20.67
C ASP A 16 -3.75 12.45 -20.35
N LEU A 17 -2.83 12.84 -21.24
CA LEU A 17 -1.40 12.58 -21.12
C LEU A 17 -0.81 13.12 -19.80
N ASP A 18 -1.61 13.94 -19.09
CA ASP A 18 -1.28 14.46 -17.76
C ASP A 18 -1.46 13.39 -16.66
N VAL A 19 -2.20 12.30 -16.92
CA VAL A 19 -2.46 11.23 -15.93
C VAL A 19 -1.57 10.01 -16.13
N ILE A 20 -1.31 9.62 -17.39
CA ILE A 20 -0.49 8.46 -17.71
C ILE A 20 0.78 8.91 -18.42
N ASP A 21 1.93 8.71 -17.75
CA ASP A 21 3.23 9.05 -18.34
C ASP A 21 3.72 7.94 -19.29
N ARG A 22 3.90 6.72 -18.79
CA ARG A 22 4.44 5.60 -19.57
C ARG A 22 4.10 4.23 -19.01
N GLY A 23 4.37 3.19 -19.81
CA GLY A 23 4.31 1.80 -19.41
C GLY A 23 5.61 1.05 -19.70
N PHE A 24 5.93 0.05 -18.90
CA PHE A 24 7.06 -0.85 -19.07
C PHE A 24 6.56 -2.27 -19.32
N VAL A 25 6.95 -2.87 -20.43
CA VAL A 25 6.66 -4.28 -20.73
C VAL A 25 7.90 -5.10 -20.46
N THR A 26 7.96 -5.70 -19.27
CA THR A 26 9.12 -6.45 -18.77
C THR A 26 8.84 -7.95 -18.79
N TYR A 27 8.80 -8.53 -19.99
CA TYR A 27 8.43 -9.94 -20.19
C TYR A 27 9.47 -10.91 -19.59
N SER A 28 10.75 -10.65 -19.83
CA SER A 28 11.84 -11.47 -19.30
C SER A 28 12.35 -10.98 -17.94
N ASN A 29 13.10 -11.83 -17.24
CA ASN A 29 13.82 -11.42 -16.01
C ASN A 29 14.86 -10.35 -16.31
N GLU A 30 15.54 -10.45 -17.47
CA GLU A 30 16.50 -9.45 -17.92
C GLU A 30 15.83 -8.09 -18.14
N ALA A 31 14.67 -8.05 -18.80
CA ALA A 31 13.92 -6.81 -18.96
C ALA A 31 13.54 -6.17 -17.60
N LYS A 32 13.18 -6.98 -16.60
CA LYS A 32 12.91 -6.48 -15.23
C LYS A 32 14.15 -5.84 -14.60
N ARG A 33 15.32 -6.44 -14.82
CA ARG A 33 16.60 -5.90 -14.33
C ARG A 33 16.98 -4.61 -15.03
N VAL A 34 17.03 -4.63 -16.36
CA VAL A 34 17.52 -3.50 -17.17
C VAL A 34 16.57 -2.31 -17.12
N MET A 35 15.27 -2.55 -17.31
CA MET A 35 14.30 -1.45 -17.42
C MET A 35 13.86 -0.91 -16.06
N LEU A 36 13.71 -1.78 -15.06
CA LEU A 36 13.16 -1.41 -13.75
C LEU A 36 14.16 -1.52 -12.60
N GLY A 37 15.38 -1.96 -12.84
CA GLY A 37 16.41 -2.08 -11.80
C GLY A 37 16.13 -3.18 -10.78
N VAL A 38 15.29 -4.17 -11.08
CA VAL A 38 15.03 -5.30 -10.19
C VAL A 38 16.33 -6.08 -9.97
N LYS A 39 16.72 -6.29 -8.73
CA LYS A 39 17.98 -6.97 -8.39
C LYS A 39 17.94 -8.43 -8.81
N ALA A 40 19.06 -8.95 -9.36
CA ALA A 40 19.20 -10.36 -9.73
C ALA A 40 18.86 -11.29 -8.56
N ALA A 41 19.43 -11.00 -7.39
CA ALA A 41 19.18 -11.77 -6.17
C ALA A 41 17.70 -11.87 -5.80
N THR A 42 16.88 -10.82 -6.04
CA THR A 42 15.43 -10.86 -5.81
C THR A 42 14.76 -11.87 -6.74
N LEU A 43 15.14 -11.87 -8.02
CA LEU A 43 14.60 -12.80 -9.00
C LEU A 43 15.04 -14.25 -8.78
N GLU A 44 16.26 -14.46 -8.34
CA GLU A 44 16.84 -15.78 -8.02
C GLU A 44 16.20 -16.38 -6.77
N THR A 45 16.03 -15.57 -5.71
CA THR A 45 15.51 -16.05 -4.42
C THR A 45 14.00 -16.25 -4.46
N PHE A 46 13.24 -15.27 -4.99
CA PHE A 46 11.77 -15.24 -4.92
C PHE A 46 11.08 -15.58 -6.24
N GLY A 47 11.84 -15.54 -7.34
CA GLY A 47 11.32 -15.73 -8.69
C GLY A 47 10.58 -14.51 -9.24
N ALA A 48 10.25 -14.57 -10.53
CA ALA A 48 9.59 -13.46 -11.23
C ALA A 48 8.17 -13.17 -10.71
N VAL A 49 7.46 -14.19 -10.22
CA VAL A 49 6.09 -14.08 -9.69
C VAL A 49 6.17 -14.20 -8.17
N SER A 50 6.31 -13.05 -7.51
CA SER A 50 6.40 -12.94 -6.05
C SER A 50 6.06 -11.52 -5.61
N LYS A 51 5.78 -11.36 -4.32
CA LYS A 51 5.56 -10.06 -3.67
C LYS A 51 6.78 -9.15 -3.84
N GLU A 52 7.96 -9.71 -3.58
CA GLU A 52 9.25 -9.01 -3.60
C GLU A 52 9.54 -8.47 -5.00
N THR A 53 9.32 -9.29 -6.02
CA THR A 53 9.51 -8.87 -7.42
C THR A 53 8.48 -7.84 -7.84
N ALA A 54 7.20 -8.02 -7.50
CA ALA A 54 6.17 -7.02 -7.79
C ALA A 54 6.51 -5.67 -7.14
N THR A 55 6.90 -5.68 -5.86
CA THR A 55 7.27 -4.46 -5.14
C THR A 55 8.48 -3.77 -5.78
N ALA A 56 9.54 -4.53 -6.08
CA ALA A 56 10.73 -3.99 -6.74
C ALA A 56 10.42 -3.41 -8.12
N MET A 57 9.51 -4.04 -8.89
CA MET A 57 9.06 -3.54 -10.18
C MET A 57 8.29 -2.21 -10.04
N ALA A 58 7.41 -2.08 -9.04
CA ALA A 58 6.64 -0.84 -8.82
C ALA A 58 7.57 0.32 -8.41
N ILE A 59 8.51 0.07 -7.49
CA ILE A 59 9.50 1.07 -7.07
C ILE A 59 10.37 1.47 -8.27
N GLY A 60 10.90 0.51 -9.03
CA GLY A 60 11.72 0.78 -10.20
C GLY A 60 10.97 1.56 -11.29
N ALA A 61 9.69 1.28 -11.51
CA ALA A 61 8.86 2.03 -12.44
C ALA A 61 8.65 3.47 -11.97
N LEU A 62 8.37 3.66 -10.68
CA LEU A 62 8.22 4.99 -10.06
C LEU A 62 9.47 5.85 -10.25
N GLU A 63 10.64 5.28 -9.95
CA GLU A 63 11.93 5.96 -10.04
C GLU A 63 12.30 6.29 -11.50
N LYS A 64 12.17 5.31 -12.41
CA LYS A 64 12.52 5.48 -13.83
C LYS A 64 11.63 6.44 -14.58
N ALA A 65 10.36 6.51 -14.22
CA ALA A 65 9.40 7.43 -14.84
C ALA A 65 9.37 8.81 -14.13
N GLY A 66 9.80 8.89 -12.87
CA GLY A 66 9.74 10.14 -12.09
C GLY A 66 8.31 10.58 -11.76
N VAL A 67 7.37 9.64 -11.70
CA VAL A 67 5.93 9.86 -11.48
C VAL A 67 5.56 9.82 -10.00
N ASP A 68 4.32 10.16 -9.67
CA ASP A 68 3.84 10.15 -8.29
C ASP A 68 3.33 8.78 -7.84
N LEU A 69 2.83 7.98 -8.80
CA LEU A 69 2.33 6.62 -8.57
C LEU A 69 2.81 5.68 -9.68
N ALA A 70 3.17 4.47 -9.33
CA ALA A 70 3.42 3.40 -10.27
C ALA A 70 2.79 2.09 -9.80
N VAL A 71 2.23 1.32 -10.74
CA VAL A 71 1.69 -0.01 -10.47
C VAL A 71 2.48 -1.06 -11.24
N SER A 72 2.72 -2.19 -10.63
CA SER A 72 3.30 -3.37 -11.25
C SER A 72 2.37 -4.57 -11.15
N ILE A 73 2.44 -5.44 -12.15
CA ILE A 73 1.70 -6.70 -12.22
C ILE A 73 2.66 -7.78 -12.66
N THR A 74 2.80 -8.84 -11.89
CA THR A 74 3.53 -10.04 -12.28
C THR A 74 2.73 -11.27 -11.93
N GLY A 75 2.60 -12.24 -12.84
CA GLY A 75 1.73 -13.38 -12.60
C GLY A 75 1.78 -14.43 -13.70
N ILE A 76 1.04 -15.52 -13.47
CA ILE A 76 0.90 -16.67 -14.35
C ILE A 76 -0.51 -16.68 -14.91
N ALA A 77 -0.69 -16.10 -16.10
CA ALA A 77 -2.02 -16.02 -16.72
C ALA A 77 -2.47 -17.34 -17.37
N GLY A 78 -1.54 -18.29 -17.57
CA GLY A 78 -1.82 -19.56 -18.22
C GLY A 78 -1.81 -19.51 -19.76
N PRO A 79 -2.09 -20.63 -20.45
CA PRO A 79 -2.47 -21.92 -19.86
C PRO A 79 -1.31 -22.64 -19.15
N GLY A 80 -0.06 -22.39 -19.53
CA GLY A 80 1.14 -22.96 -18.92
C GLY A 80 1.81 -22.03 -17.90
N GLY A 81 3.01 -22.43 -17.44
CA GLY A 81 3.84 -21.62 -16.56
C GLY A 81 3.63 -21.84 -15.07
N ALA A 82 2.74 -22.73 -14.68
CA ALA A 82 2.60 -23.17 -13.28
C ALA A 82 3.85 -23.90 -12.81
N THR A 83 4.23 -23.66 -11.56
CA THR A 83 5.29 -24.37 -10.86
C THR A 83 4.80 -24.79 -9.47
N PRO A 84 5.49 -25.71 -8.76
CA PRO A 84 5.15 -26.02 -7.38
C PRO A 84 5.02 -24.75 -6.54
N GLY A 85 3.85 -24.59 -5.88
CA GLY A 85 3.53 -23.40 -5.08
C GLY A 85 3.07 -22.15 -5.87
N LYS A 86 3.20 -22.12 -7.21
CA LYS A 86 2.76 -20.99 -8.06
C LYS A 86 1.81 -21.47 -9.16
N PRO A 87 0.50 -21.60 -8.88
CA PRO A 87 -0.48 -22.10 -9.83
C PRO A 87 -0.83 -21.09 -10.92
N VAL A 88 -1.44 -21.56 -12.02
CA VAL A 88 -2.09 -20.68 -13.00
C VAL A 88 -3.13 -19.81 -12.30
N GLY A 89 -3.17 -18.53 -12.67
CA GLY A 89 -4.04 -17.52 -12.06
C GLY A 89 -3.44 -16.82 -10.84
N LEU A 90 -2.24 -17.22 -10.38
CA LEU A 90 -1.52 -16.47 -9.35
C LEU A 90 -0.98 -15.17 -9.95
N VAL A 91 -1.35 -14.04 -9.34
CA VAL A 91 -0.89 -12.72 -9.76
C VAL A 91 -0.56 -11.88 -8.53
N HIS A 92 0.61 -11.26 -8.53
CA HIS A 92 1.05 -10.28 -7.55
C HIS A 92 0.97 -8.88 -8.14
N PHE A 93 0.45 -7.97 -7.34
CA PHE A 93 0.30 -6.56 -7.65
C PHE A 93 1.08 -5.74 -6.63
N ALA A 94 1.73 -4.68 -7.07
CA ALA A 94 2.23 -3.67 -6.16
C ALA A 94 1.99 -2.28 -6.72
N VAL A 95 1.64 -1.34 -5.84
CA VAL A 95 1.59 0.09 -6.16
C VAL A 95 2.57 0.78 -5.25
N ALA A 96 3.41 1.63 -5.81
CA ALA A 96 4.34 2.49 -5.08
C ALA A 96 3.98 3.95 -5.31
N ALA A 97 4.04 4.75 -4.25
CA ALA A 97 3.83 6.19 -4.28
C ALA A 97 5.13 6.93 -3.95
N ARG A 98 5.30 8.13 -4.50
CA ARG A 98 6.47 8.99 -4.25
C ARG A 98 6.65 9.35 -2.77
N ASP A 99 5.58 9.37 -2.00
CA ASP A 99 5.60 9.61 -0.55
C ASP A 99 6.08 8.42 0.29
N GLY A 100 6.51 7.31 -0.35
CA GLY A 100 7.02 6.10 0.28
C GLY A 100 5.96 5.06 0.62
N ARG A 101 4.67 5.33 0.40
CA ARG A 101 3.62 4.32 0.59
C ARG A 101 3.73 3.23 -0.45
N ILE A 102 3.57 1.98 -0.02
CA ILE A 102 3.56 0.80 -0.89
C ILE A 102 2.36 -0.06 -0.50
N LEU A 103 1.59 -0.46 -1.50
CA LEU A 103 0.47 -1.39 -1.36
C LEU A 103 0.77 -2.64 -2.18
N HIS A 104 0.63 -3.83 -1.58
CA HIS A 104 0.76 -5.11 -2.26
C HIS A 104 -0.50 -5.93 -2.12
N ARG A 105 -0.88 -6.65 -3.19
CA ARG A 105 -1.93 -7.68 -3.18
C ARG A 105 -1.51 -8.91 -3.96
N GLU A 106 -1.94 -10.05 -3.48
CA GLU A 106 -1.89 -11.33 -4.17
C GLU A 106 -3.31 -11.73 -4.54
N GLN A 107 -3.51 -12.16 -5.79
CA GLN A 107 -4.78 -12.72 -6.26
C GLN A 107 -4.54 -14.10 -6.85
N ARG A 108 -5.44 -15.01 -6.56
CA ARG A 108 -5.46 -16.37 -7.08
C ARG A 108 -6.74 -16.56 -7.90
N PHE A 109 -6.71 -16.13 -9.15
CA PHE A 109 -7.89 -16.19 -10.03
C PHE A 109 -8.26 -17.60 -10.46
N GLY A 110 -7.33 -18.58 -10.32
CA GLY A 110 -7.51 -19.94 -10.82
C GLY A 110 -7.36 -20.03 -12.34
N ALA A 111 -7.67 -21.20 -12.88
CA ALA A 111 -7.54 -21.53 -14.30
C ALA A 111 -8.75 -21.03 -15.13
N ILE A 112 -9.09 -19.76 -15.00
CA ILE A 112 -10.24 -19.12 -15.72
C ILE A 112 -9.91 -18.68 -17.15
N GLY A 113 -8.72 -19.02 -17.64
CA GLY A 113 -8.23 -18.64 -18.95
C GLY A 113 -7.46 -17.31 -18.94
N ARG A 114 -6.46 -17.22 -19.84
CA ARG A 114 -5.51 -16.11 -19.93
C ARG A 114 -6.19 -14.74 -20.10
N SER A 115 -7.22 -14.65 -20.94
CA SER A 115 -7.93 -13.39 -21.17
C SER A 115 -8.61 -12.90 -19.89
N ALA A 116 -9.33 -13.77 -19.21
CA ALA A 116 -10.04 -13.43 -17.97
C ALA A 116 -9.07 -13.05 -16.84
N VAL A 117 -7.93 -13.76 -16.69
CA VAL A 117 -6.89 -13.39 -15.72
C VAL A 117 -6.36 -11.99 -16.01
N ARG A 118 -6.05 -11.67 -17.26
CA ARG A 118 -5.57 -10.34 -17.67
C ARG A 118 -6.58 -9.24 -17.38
N GLN A 119 -7.85 -9.43 -17.76
CA GLN A 119 -8.91 -8.45 -17.51
C GLN A 119 -9.11 -8.18 -16.01
N ARG A 120 -9.19 -9.24 -15.21
CA ARG A 120 -9.30 -9.09 -13.74
C ARG A 120 -8.07 -8.40 -13.15
N SER A 121 -6.88 -8.68 -13.68
CA SER A 121 -5.65 -8.02 -13.25
C SER A 121 -5.67 -6.52 -13.53
N VAL A 122 -6.16 -6.08 -14.67
CA VAL A 122 -6.32 -4.64 -14.98
C VAL A 122 -7.25 -3.98 -13.97
N VAL A 123 -8.42 -4.58 -13.71
CA VAL A 123 -9.39 -4.03 -12.76
C VAL A 123 -8.78 -3.91 -11.36
N GLU A 124 -8.06 -4.94 -10.90
CA GLU A 124 -7.42 -4.93 -9.58
C GLU A 124 -6.32 -3.87 -9.48
N ALA A 125 -5.48 -3.77 -10.51
CA ALA A 125 -4.42 -2.76 -10.56
C ALA A 125 -4.98 -1.33 -10.50
N LEU A 126 -6.06 -1.04 -11.23
CA LEU A 126 -6.72 0.27 -11.21
C LEU A 126 -7.34 0.57 -9.84
N ARG A 127 -7.97 -0.42 -9.19
CA ARG A 127 -8.49 -0.27 -7.82
C ARG A 127 -7.38 0.08 -6.83
N MET A 128 -6.25 -0.60 -6.91
CA MET A 128 -5.10 -0.33 -6.04
C MET A 128 -4.50 1.05 -6.29
N LEU A 129 -4.40 1.50 -7.54
CA LEU A 129 -3.99 2.87 -7.87
C LEU A 129 -4.94 3.90 -7.27
N MET A 130 -6.25 3.72 -7.43
CA MET A 130 -7.26 4.61 -6.85
C MET A 130 -7.21 4.64 -5.32
N GLU A 131 -6.91 3.52 -4.69
CA GLU A 131 -6.76 3.43 -3.23
C GLU A 131 -5.55 4.23 -2.75
N LEU A 132 -4.39 4.06 -3.40
CA LEU A 132 -3.16 4.75 -3.00
C LEU A 132 -3.14 6.22 -3.42
N ALA A 133 -3.87 6.61 -4.48
CA ALA A 133 -4.02 7.99 -4.92
C ALA A 133 -4.76 8.87 -3.90
N ARG A 134 -5.55 8.27 -3.00
CA ARG A 134 -6.19 9.02 -1.92
C ARG A 134 -5.13 9.52 -0.94
N PRO A 135 -5.21 10.80 -0.52
CA PRO A 135 -4.32 11.29 0.51
C PRO A 135 -4.44 10.42 1.77
N PRO A 136 -3.36 10.26 2.55
CA PRO A 136 -3.44 9.57 3.83
C PRO A 136 -4.56 10.19 4.66
N GLN A 137 -5.54 9.40 5.06
CA GLN A 137 -6.52 9.89 6.03
C GLN A 137 -5.73 10.29 7.28
N ALA A 138 -5.81 11.55 7.67
CA ALA A 138 -5.25 12.01 8.93
C ALA A 138 -5.70 11.02 10.01
N ALA A 139 -4.75 10.38 10.67
CA ALA A 139 -5.05 9.44 11.74
C ALA A 139 -5.97 10.18 12.71
N LYS A 140 -7.20 9.69 12.90
CA LYS A 140 -8.07 10.22 13.96
C LYS A 140 -7.24 10.24 15.23
N PRO A 141 -7.11 11.40 15.91
CA PRO A 141 -6.35 11.44 17.15
C PRO A 141 -6.90 10.32 18.03
N ARG A 142 -6.03 9.41 18.48
CA ARG A 142 -6.38 8.44 19.50
C ARG A 142 -7.02 9.25 20.61
N ARG A 143 -8.29 9.04 20.88
CA ARG A 143 -8.91 9.55 22.08
C ARG A 143 -8.07 8.98 23.22
N GLU A 144 -7.18 9.82 23.71
CA GLU A 144 -6.48 9.58 24.94
C GLU A 144 -7.58 9.42 25.97
N THR A 145 -7.80 8.18 26.38
CA THR A 145 -8.64 7.91 27.54
C THR A 145 -7.92 8.58 28.69
N ALA A 146 -8.28 9.84 28.93
CA ALA A 146 -7.92 10.55 30.14
C ALA A 146 -8.54 9.74 31.29
N SER A 147 -7.76 8.75 31.75
CA SER A 147 -7.96 8.13 33.04
C SER A 147 -7.88 9.27 34.04
N ARG A 148 -9.06 9.73 34.46
CA ARG A 148 -9.22 10.71 35.53
C ARG A 148 -8.56 10.13 36.78
N LEU A 149 -7.29 10.44 37.00
CA LEU A 149 -6.69 10.38 38.31
C LEU A 149 -7.49 11.37 39.16
N ARG A 150 -8.49 10.87 39.86
CA ARG A 150 -9.11 11.64 40.95
C ARG A 150 -8.03 11.90 41.99
N PRO A 151 -7.72 13.15 42.35
CA PRO A 151 -6.82 13.40 43.45
C PRO A 151 -7.44 12.84 44.71
N ARG A 152 -6.69 11.95 45.39
CA ARG A 152 -7.06 11.34 46.64
C ARG A 152 -6.98 12.46 47.70
N VAL A 153 -8.14 13.01 48.05
CA VAL A 153 -8.26 13.98 49.16
C VAL A 153 -7.71 13.33 50.41
N ALA A 154 -6.60 13.86 50.93
CA ALA A 154 -6.00 13.47 52.17
C ALA A 154 -6.99 13.81 53.32
N ARG A 155 -7.47 12.80 54.01
CA ARG A 155 -8.25 12.98 55.26
C ARG A 155 -7.29 13.49 56.35
N SER A 156 -7.52 14.73 56.81
CA SER A 156 -6.88 15.29 58.02
C SER A 156 -7.15 14.40 59.23
N PRO A 157 -6.16 14.15 60.09
CA PRO A 157 -6.39 13.44 61.35
C PRO A 157 -7.16 14.34 62.34
N ARG A 158 -8.27 13.82 62.85
CA ARG A 158 -9.05 14.46 63.91
C ARG A 158 -8.19 14.58 65.15
N SER A 159 -8.00 15.81 65.63
CA SER A 159 -7.38 16.10 66.92
C SER A 159 -8.22 15.53 68.10
N HIS A 160 -7.62 14.65 68.90
CA HIS A 160 -8.19 14.21 70.12
C HIS A 160 -8.07 15.36 71.11
N ALA A 161 -9.20 15.95 71.46
CA ALA A 161 -9.31 16.92 72.59
C ALA A 161 -9.04 16.23 73.88
N ALA A 162 -8.02 16.71 74.60
CA ALA A 162 -7.63 16.28 75.93
C ALA A 162 -8.73 16.60 77.00
N LYS A 163 -9.19 15.57 77.62
CA LYS A 163 -10.12 15.64 78.82
C LYS A 163 -9.37 16.21 79.96
N ARG A 164 -9.62 17.47 80.33
CA ARG A 164 -9.14 18.10 81.61
C ARG A 164 -9.79 17.40 82.78
N ARG A 165 -8.98 16.83 83.62
CA ARG A 165 -9.37 16.32 84.96
C ARG A 165 -9.52 17.51 85.96
N ARG A 166 -10.65 17.59 86.66
CA ARG A 166 -10.88 18.50 87.79
C ARG A 166 -10.13 17.93 89.01
N PRO A 167 -9.52 18.79 89.89
CA PRO A 167 -8.98 18.36 91.17
C PRO A 167 -10.08 18.23 92.19
N PRO A 168 -9.88 17.40 93.24
CA PRO A 168 -10.85 17.24 94.32
C PRO A 168 -10.79 18.41 95.31
N ARG A 169 -11.97 18.78 95.80
CA ARG A 169 -12.09 19.67 96.94
C ARG A 169 -12.02 18.80 98.19
N GLY A 170 -11.13 19.12 99.16
CA GLY A 170 -11.14 18.82 100.55
C GLY A 170 -11.22 20.10 101.28
#